data_9855d3832ca996af4f0466e4e165193c
#
_entry.id   9855d3832ca996af4f0466e4e165193c
#
_cell.length_a   1.000
_cell.length_b   1.000
_cell.length_c   1.000
_cell.angle_alpha   90.00
_cell.angle_beta   90.00
_cell.angle_gamma   90.00
#
_symmetry.space_group_name_H-M   'P 1'
#
loop_
_entity.id
_entity.type
_entity.pdbx_description
1 polymer ?
#
loop_
_entity_poly.entity_id
_entity_poly.type
_entity_poly.pdbx_seq_one_letter_code
_entity_poly.pdbx_strand_id
1 'polypeptide(L)'
;MTATRPSAVTVPAVRGRKGDAGAPPLVMVTAYDAPTARMADEAGVDVILVGDSVAMVVLGYDDTLQVGVDDMVHHTAAVARTRPHALVVADLPWLSYHVGADDAVRNAGRLVRAGAAAVKLEGGRKRLAVVGALVDAEIPVMGHLGLTPQSVHATGGYRVQGKDAD
;
A
#
# COMPACT_ATOMS: atom_id res chain seq x y z
N MET A 1 -28.36 20.95 7.17
CA MET A 1 -28.26 20.12 5.97
C MET A 1 -27.09 19.16 6.19
N THR A 2 -27.37 17.90 6.51
CA THR A 2 -26.34 16.86 6.60
C THR A 2 -25.87 16.56 5.16
N ALA A 3 -24.69 17.05 4.81
CA ALA A 3 -24.05 16.64 3.56
C ALA A 3 -23.95 15.12 3.59
N THR A 4 -24.58 14.47 2.62
CA THR A 4 -24.43 13.03 2.42
C THR A 4 -22.95 12.76 2.17
N ARG A 5 -22.37 11.97 3.06
CA ARG A 5 -20.96 11.57 2.92
C ARG A 5 -20.80 10.84 1.59
N PRO A 6 -19.82 11.19 0.74
CA PRO A 6 -19.60 10.49 -0.54
C PRO A 6 -19.43 8.97 -0.30
N SER A 7 -19.73 8.13 -1.29
CA SER A 7 -19.49 6.69 -1.18
C SER A 7 -18.00 6.39 -1.10
N ALA A 8 -17.60 5.44 -0.25
CA ALA A 8 -16.21 5.05 -0.11
C ALA A 8 -15.61 4.57 -1.45
N VAL A 9 -14.35 4.94 -1.71
CA VAL A 9 -13.60 4.47 -2.86
C VAL A 9 -13.31 2.98 -2.68
N THR A 10 -13.59 2.19 -3.73
CA THR A 10 -13.42 0.74 -3.70
C THR A 10 -12.37 0.27 -4.70
N VAL A 11 -11.81 -0.92 -4.50
CA VAL A 11 -10.87 -1.54 -5.44
C VAL A 11 -11.45 -1.65 -6.86
N PRO A 12 -12.71 -2.10 -7.06
CA PRO A 12 -13.32 -2.09 -8.40
C PRO A 12 -13.42 -0.69 -9.01
N ALA A 13 -13.72 0.35 -8.22
CA ALA A 13 -13.77 1.72 -8.70
C ALA A 13 -12.40 2.22 -9.17
N VAL A 14 -11.32 1.93 -8.42
CA VAL A 14 -9.94 2.25 -8.82
C VAL A 14 -9.55 1.52 -10.12
N ARG A 15 -9.86 0.23 -10.22
CA ARG A 15 -9.57 -0.57 -11.42
C ARG A 15 -10.36 -0.09 -12.64
N GLY A 16 -11.60 0.30 -12.46
CA GLY A 16 -12.49 0.77 -13.54
C GLY A 16 -12.02 2.09 -14.18
N ARG A 17 -11.22 2.89 -13.47
CA ARG A 17 -10.64 4.12 -14.03
C ARG A 17 -9.51 3.87 -15.04
N LYS A 18 -8.94 2.66 -15.07
CA LYS A 18 -7.94 2.30 -16.06
C LYS A 18 -8.60 2.18 -17.45
N GLY A 19 -8.10 2.95 -18.39
CA GLY A 19 -8.62 2.97 -19.76
C GLY A 19 -9.73 3.99 -20.00
N ASP A 20 -10.24 4.66 -18.99
CA ASP A 20 -11.11 5.83 -19.15
C ASP A 20 -10.26 7.09 -19.37
N ALA A 21 -10.09 7.46 -20.64
CA ALA A 21 -9.29 8.64 -21.01
C ALA A 21 -9.89 9.96 -20.51
N GLY A 22 -11.15 9.98 -20.10
CA GLY A 22 -11.84 11.14 -19.53
C GLY A 22 -11.79 11.21 -18.00
N ALA A 23 -11.39 10.15 -17.33
CA ALA A 23 -11.32 10.14 -15.88
C ALA A 23 -10.18 11.02 -15.35
N PRO A 24 -10.41 11.80 -14.28
CA PRO A 24 -9.33 12.55 -13.64
C PRO A 24 -8.28 11.57 -13.08
N PRO A 25 -7.01 11.99 -12.94
CA PRO A 25 -5.96 11.18 -12.32
C PRO A 25 -6.38 10.71 -10.92
N LEU A 26 -5.96 9.49 -10.54
CA LEU A 26 -6.07 9.01 -9.17
C LEU A 26 -5.07 9.76 -8.28
N VAL A 27 -5.56 10.29 -7.18
CA VAL A 27 -4.72 10.96 -6.17
C VAL A 27 -4.49 10.01 -5.01
N MET A 28 -3.22 9.66 -4.78
CA MET A 28 -2.80 8.83 -3.66
C MET A 28 -1.83 9.61 -2.77
N VAL A 29 -2.09 9.61 -1.47
CA VAL A 29 -1.26 10.27 -0.46
C VAL A 29 -0.93 9.29 0.64
N THR A 30 0.29 9.37 1.17
CA THR A 30 0.72 8.55 2.30
C THR A 30 0.29 9.20 3.63
N ALA A 31 -0.28 8.39 4.53
CA ALA A 31 -0.57 8.79 5.92
C ALA A 31 -0.31 7.62 6.87
N TYR A 32 0.15 7.94 8.09
CA TYR A 32 0.58 6.94 9.07
C TYR A 32 -0.20 6.97 10.38
N ASP A 33 -1.04 7.97 10.58
CA ASP A 33 -1.79 8.20 11.81
C ASP A 33 -3.19 8.78 11.54
N ALA A 34 -4.00 8.88 12.59
CA ALA A 34 -5.36 9.36 12.46
C ALA A 34 -5.47 10.84 12.07
N PRO A 35 -4.67 11.78 12.58
CA PRO A 35 -4.71 13.18 12.14
C PRO A 35 -4.40 13.35 10.66
N THR A 36 -3.29 12.78 10.18
CA THR A 36 -2.88 12.90 8.76
C THR A 36 -3.86 12.19 7.83
N ALA A 37 -4.42 11.04 8.24
CA ALA A 37 -5.45 10.35 7.46
C ALA A 37 -6.72 11.20 7.31
N ARG A 38 -7.18 11.90 8.36
CA ARG A 38 -8.34 12.81 8.25
C ARG A 38 -8.05 13.96 7.29
N MET A 39 -6.88 14.58 7.40
CA MET A 39 -6.48 15.67 6.50
C MET A 39 -6.47 15.24 5.03
N ALA A 40 -5.92 14.05 4.76
CA ALA A 40 -5.89 13.48 3.41
C ALA A 40 -7.31 13.19 2.90
N ASP A 41 -8.17 12.59 3.72
CA ASP A 41 -9.55 12.27 3.35
C ASP A 41 -10.40 13.53 3.14
N GLU A 42 -10.24 14.54 3.98
CA GLU A 42 -10.90 15.86 3.83
C GLU A 42 -10.45 16.60 2.57
N ALA A 43 -9.19 16.40 2.14
CA ALA A 43 -8.68 16.92 0.88
C ALA A 43 -9.23 16.19 -0.37
N GLY A 44 -9.96 15.08 -0.18
CA GLY A 44 -10.62 14.35 -1.27
C GLY A 44 -9.70 13.43 -2.06
N VAL A 45 -8.66 12.86 -1.44
CA VAL A 45 -7.80 11.87 -2.10
C VAL A 45 -8.56 10.57 -2.38
N ASP A 46 -8.18 9.87 -3.45
CA ASP A 46 -8.79 8.58 -3.81
C ASP A 46 -8.24 7.42 -2.97
N VAL A 47 -6.95 7.48 -2.61
CA VAL A 47 -6.25 6.41 -1.90
C VAL A 47 -5.38 6.98 -0.78
N ILE A 48 -5.46 6.38 0.39
CA ILE A 48 -4.49 6.58 1.47
C ILE A 48 -3.59 5.37 1.54
N LEU A 49 -2.29 5.59 1.35
CA LEU A 49 -1.26 4.56 1.51
C LEU A 49 -0.67 4.60 2.91
N VAL A 50 -0.76 3.49 3.63
CA VAL A 50 0.07 3.27 4.82
C VAL A 50 1.36 2.62 4.34
N GLY A 51 2.37 3.45 4.07
CA GLY A 51 3.63 3.02 3.48
C GLY A 51 4.65 2.55 4.52
N ASP A 52 5.53 1.59 4.16
CA ASP A 52 6.67 1.20 4.98
C ASP A 52 7.73 2.31 5.11
N SER A 53 7.60 3.37 4.29
CA SER A 53 8.32 4.64 4.46
C SER A 53 8.08 5.30 5.82
N VAL A 54 7.09 4.83 6.61
CA VAL A 54 6.93 5.18 8.04
C VAL A 54 8.23 5.00 8.81
N ALA A 55 9.05 3.99 8.45
CA ALA A 55 10.37 3.76 9.01
C ALA A 55 11.22 5.03 8.98
N MET A 56 11.30 5.66 7.82
CA MET A 56 12.15 6.83 7.59
C MET A 56 11.47 8.13 8.04
N VAL A 57 10.18 8.29 7.70
CA VAL A 57 9.47 9.57 7.85
C VAL A 57 9.03 9.84 9.29
N VAL A 58 8.68 8.78 10.03
CA VAL A 58 8.11 8.89 11.38
C VAL A 58 9.04 8.31 12.44
N LEU A 59 9.64 7.14 12.17
CA LEU A 59 10.42 6.41 13.16
C LEU A 59 11.92 6.76 13.15
N GLY A 60 12.41 7.47 12.11
CA GLY A 60 13.77 7.99 12.04
C GLY A 60 14.82 6.97 11.64
N TYR A 61 14.43 5.86 11.01
CA TYR A 61 15.38 4.90 10.45
C TYR A 61 15.95 5.38 9.11
N ASP A 62 17.11 4.85 8.72
CA ASP A 62 17.79 5.24 7.49
C ASP A 62 17.12 4.70 6.22
N ASP A 63 16.38 3.60 6.32
CA ASP A 63 15.68 2.96 5.21
C ASP A 63 14.38 2.28 5.68
N THR A 64 13.68 1.60 4.78
CA THR A 64 12.39 0.95 5.06
C THR A 64 12.52 -0.47 5.61
N LEU A 65 13.71 -1.01 5.77
CA LEU A 65 13.93 -2.43 6.08
C LEU A 65 13.71 -2.79 7.55
N GLN A 66 13.71 -1.79 8.45
CA GLN A 66 13.61 -2.01 9.90
C GLN A 66 12.19 -2.22 10.40
N VAL A 67 11.18 -1.76 9.66
CA VAL A 67 9.80 -1.97 10.07
C VAL A 67 9.29 -3.35 9.69
N GLY A 68 8.57 -3.95 10.63
CA GLY A 68 7.94 -5.25 10.46
C GLY A 68 6.42 -5.16 10.26
N VAL A 69 5.79 -6.33 10.14
CA VAL A 69 4.33 -6.43 9.98
C VAL A 69 3.59 -5.84 11.18
N ASP A 70 4.13 -5.93 12.38
CA ASP A 70 3.50 -5.39 13.59
C ASP A 70 3.41 -3.87 13.56
N ASP A 71 4.45 -3.20 13.10
CA ASP A 71 4.46 -1.76 12.90
C ASP A 71 3.42 -1.34 11.86
N MET A 72 3.39 -2.06 10.73
CA MET A 72 2.43 -1.79 9.66
C MET A 72 0.98 -2.03 10.11
N VAL A 73 0.72 -3.06 10.90
CA VAL A 73 -0.60 -3.31 11.52
C VAL A 73 -1.00 -2.16 12.44
N HIS A 74 -0.07 -1.65 13.28
CA HIS A 74 -0.32 -0.53 14.18
C HIS A 74 -0.75 0.73 13.41
N HIS A 75 0.04 1.14 12.43
CA HIS A 75 -0.23 2.33 11.63
C HIS A 75 -1.47 2.17 10.74
N THR A 76 -1.66 1.00 10.12
CA THR A 76 -2.87 0.70 9.33
C THR A 76 -4.13 0.81 10.18
N ALA A 77 -4.12 0.26 11.38
CA ALA A 77 -5.27 0.35 12.30
C ALA A 77 -5.54 1.80 12.74
N ALA A 78 -4.51 2.62 12.94
CA ALA A 78 -4.67 4.03 13.29
C ALA A 78 -5.37 4.81 12.17
N VAL A 79 -4.95 4.61 10.92
CA VAL A 79 -5.55 5.21 9.73
C VAL A 79 -6.98 4.71 9.52
N ALA A 80 -7.21 3.39 9.52
CA ALA A 80 -8.50 2.78 9.22
C ALA A 80 -9.60 3.15 10.22
N ARG A 81 -9.25 3.38 11.51
CA ARG A 81 -10.22 3.84 12.53
C ARG A 81 -10.81 5.21 12.23
N THR A 82 -10.21 6.02 11.37
CA THR A 82 -10.79 7.28 10.92
C THR A 82 -11.99 7.07 9.98
N ARG A 83 -12.15 5.87 9.45
CA ARG A 83 -13.17 5.49 8.46
C ARG A 83 -13.16 6.43 7.25
N PRO A 84 -12.01 6.56 6.55
CA PRO A 84 -11.93 7.47 5.42
C PRO A 84 -12.83 7.02 4.27
N HIS A 85 -13.17 7.94 3.36
CA HIS A 85 -13.75 7.60 2.06
C HIS A 85 -12.70 6.99 1.15
N ALA A 86 -11.47 7.51 1.23
CA ALA A 86 -10.33 7.04 0.48
C ALA A 86 -10.09 5.55 0.72
N LEU A 87 -9.71 4.83 -0.33
CA LEU A 87 -9.29 3.44 -0.22
C LEU A 87 -8.02 3.33 0.61
N VAL A 88 -8.04 2.57 1.70
CA VAL A 88 -6.85 2.33 2.52
C VAL A 88 -6.05 1.16 1.93
N VAL A 89 -4.81 1.43 1.53
CA VAL A 89 -3.84 0.44 1.06
C VAL A 89 -2.68 0.39 2.06
N ALA A 90 -2.21 -0.80 2.42
CA ALA A 90 -1.08 -0.97 3.34
C ALA A 90 0.08 -1.71 2.68
N ASP A 91 1.30 -1.24 2.90
CA ASP A 91 2.49 -1.94 2.43
C ASP A 91 2.73 -3.23 3.20
N LEU A 92 3.02 -4.30 2.45
CA LEU A 92 3.72 -5.46 2.99
C LEU A 92 5.21 -5.05 3.16
N PRO A 93 5.73 -4.98 4.39
CA PRO A 93 7.12 -4.55 4.62
C PRO A 93 8.11 -5.59 4.10
N TRP A 94 9.37 -5.19 4.02
CA TRP A 94 10.43 -6.10 3.60
C TRP A 94 10.42 -7.41 4.38
N LEU A 95 10.71 -8.51 3.70
CA LEU A 95 10.73 -9.88 4.17
C LEU A 95 9.34 -10.48 4.51
N SER A 96 8.28 -9.71 4.60
CA SER A 96 6.94 -10.22 4.94
C SER A 96 6.25 -11.01 3.81
N TYR A 97 6.81 -11.00 2.59
CA TYR A 97 6.27 -11.70 1.41
C TYR A 97 7.37 -12.38 0.56
N HIS A 98 8.58 -12.50 1.11
CA HIS A 98 9.74 -13.06 0.40
C HIS A 98 9.96 -14.54 0.71
N VAL A 99 9.52 -15.00 1.88
CA VAL A 99 9.79 -16.36 2.40
C VAL A 99 8.92 -17.41 1.70
N GLY A 100 7.69 -17.06 1.39
CA GLY A 100 6.77 -17.96 0.69
C GLY A 100 5.36 -17.36 0.55
N ALA A 101 4.54 -17.98 -0.30
CA ALA A 101 3.18 -17.51 -0.56
C ALA A 101 2.29 -17.58 0.69
N ASP A 102 2.37 -18.67 1.46
CA ASP A 102 1.58 -18.85 2.69
C ASP A 102 1.88 -17.79 3.73
N ASP A 103 3.16 -17.44 3.88
CA ASP A 103 3.59 -16.39 4.80
C ASP A 103 3.08 -15.02 4.34
N ALA A 104 3.18 -14.73 3.05
CA ALA A 104 2.65 -13.50 2.46
C ALA A 104 1.14 -13.36 2.69
N VAL A 105 0.35 -14.44 2.49
CA VAL A 105 -1.10 -14.44 2.73
C VAL A 105 -1.42 -14.20 4.21
N ARG A 106 -0.68 -14.83 5.14
CA ARG A 106 -0.87 -14.60 6.59
C ARG A 106 -0.59 -13.13 6.97
N ASN A 107 0.52 -12.58 6.47
CA ASN A 107 0.92 -11.20 6.77
C ASN A 107 -0.04 -10.18 6.15
N ALA A 108 -0.46 -10.38 4.90
CA ALA A 108 -1.48 -9.56 4.25
C ALA A 108 -2.83 -9.63 4.98
N GLY A 109 -3.24 -10.83 5.43
CA GLY A 109 -4.46 -11.01 6.21
C GLY A 109 -4.45 -10.24 7.54
N ARG A 110 -3.28 -10.02 8.14
CA ARG A 110 -3.13 -9.17 9.35
C ARG A 110 -3.40 -7.70 9.02
N LEU A 111 -2.89 -7.21 7.88
CA LEU A 111 -3.13 -5.84 7.43
C LEU A 111 -4.60 -5.61 7.06
N VAL A 112 -5.23 -6.58 6.39
CA VAL A 112 -6.67 -6.52 6.07
C VAL A 112 -7.50 -6.48 7.36
N ARG A 113 -7.18 -7.31 8.37
CA ARG A 113 -7.84 -7.25 9.69
C ARG A 113 -7.61 -5.94 10.42
N ALA A 114 -6.49 -5.26 10.17
CA ALA A 114 -6.22 -3.92 10.69
C ALA A 114 -7.02 -2.82 9.97
N GLY A 115 -7.66 -3.15 8.84
CA GLY A 115 -8.57 -2.28 8.11
C GLY A 115 -8.08 -1.83 6.73
N ALA A 116 -7.00 -2.41 6.20
CA ALA A 116 -6.62 -2.21 4.80
C ALA A 116 -7.63 -2.90 3.86
N ALA A 117 -7.99 -2.23 2.77
CA ALA A 117 -8.83 -2.79 1.71
C ALA A 117 -8.00 -3.47 0.60
N ALA A 118 -6.71 -3.19 0.54
CA ALA A 118 -5.74 -3.80 -0.35
C ALA A 118 -4.35 -3.75 0.28
N VAL A 119 -3.44 -4.59 -0.20
CA VAL A 119 -2.03 -4.55 0.19
C VAL A 119 -1.15 -4.13 -0.98
N LYS A 120 -0.01 -3.48 -0.70
CA LYS A 120 1.00 -3.17 -1.72
C LYS A 120 2.27 -3.98 -1.46
N LEU A 121 2.92 -4.43 -2.51
CA LEU A 121 4.21 -5.12 -2.46
C LEU A 121 5.12 -4.69 -3.62
N GLU A 122 6.42 -4.85 -3.44
CA GLU A 122 7.44 -4.46 -4.40
C GLU A 122 7.96 -5.64 -5.21
N GLY A 123 8.25 -5.36 -6.46
CA GLY A 123 8.83 -6.30 -7.41
C GLY A 123 7.84 -6.76 -8.47
N GLY A 124 8.41 -7.26 -9.57
CA GLY A 124 7.67 -7.70 -10.75
C GLY A 124 7.59 -9.21 -10.86
N ARG A 125 8.17 -9.74 -11.95
CA ARG A 125 8.12 -11.16 -12.32
C ARG A 125 8.47 -12.14 -11.19
N LYS A 126 9.43 -11.77 -10.31
CA LYS A 126 9.83 -12.59 -9.15
C LYS A 126 8.73 -12.76 -8.10
N ARG A 127 7.67 -11.93 -8.14
CA ARG A 127 6.58 -11.94 -7.15
C ARG A 127 5.26 -12.49 -7.68
N LEU A 128 5.21 -12.96 -8.93
CA LEU A 128 3.97 -13.44 -9.55
C LEU A 128 3.28 -14.55 -8.75
N ALA A 129 4.04 -15.51 -8.22
CA ALA A 129 3.48 -16.59 -7.40
C ALA A 129 2.83 -16.04 -6.10
N VAL A 130 3.47 -15.08 -5.45
CA VAL A 130 2.94 -14.43 -4.25
C VAL A 130 1.69 -13.61 -4.58
N VAL A 131 1.73 -12.83 -5.65
CA VAL A 131 0.56 -12.05 -6.11
C VAL A 131 -0.60 -12.99 -6.42
N GLY A 132 -0.35 -14.11 -7.12
CA GLY A 132 -1.38 -15.12 -7.39
C GLY A 132 -2.01 -15.65 -6.10
N ALA A 133 -1.21 -16.04 -5.13
CA ALA A 133 -1.71 -16.57 -3.85
C ALA A 133 -2.52 -15.55 -3.04
N LEU A 134 -2.12 -14.27 -3.06
CA LEU A 134 -2.87 -13.20 -2.42
C LEU A 134 -4.23 -12.99 -3.10
N VAL A 135 -4.26 -12.98 -4.43
CA VAL A 135 -5.50 -12.82 -5.22
C VAL A 135 -6.42 -14.02 -5.03
N ASP A 136 -5.88 -15.25 -5.02
CA ASP A 136 -6.64 -16.47 -4.74
C ASP A 136 -7.22 -16.49 -3.32
N ALA A 137 -6.56 -15.83 -2.38
CA ALA A 137 -7.05 -15.61 -1.02
C ALA A 137 -8.00 -14.39 -0.90
N GLU A 138 -8.48 -13.85 -2.03
CA GLU A 138 -9.38 -12.69 -2.11
C GLU A 138 -8.80 -11.39 -1.51
N ILE A 139 -7.49 -11.27 -1.45
CA ILE A 139 -6.77 -10.07 -0.98
C ILE A 139 -6.35 -9.24 -2.20
N PRO A 140 -6.92 -8.04 -2.40
CA PRO A 140 -6.53 -7.16 -3.50
C PRO A 140 -5.07 -6.69 -3.37
N VAL A 141 -4.35 -6.66 -4.50
CA VAL A 141 -2.93 -6.33 -4.54
C VAL A 141 -2.65 -5.12 -5.43
N MET A 142 -1.86 -4.19 -4.92
CA MET A 142 -1.22 -3.12 -5.67
C MET A 142 0.25 -3.50 -5.89
N GLY A 143 0.69 -3.63 -7.15
CA GLY A 143 2.09 -3.89 -7.49
C GLY A 143 2.90 -2.61 -7.57
N HIS A 144 4.14 -2.61 -7.08
CA HIS A 144 5.09 -1.53 -7.21
C HIS A 144 6.30 -1.98 -8.03
N LEU A 145 6.51 -1.31 -9.16
CA LEU A 145 7.61 -1.56 -10.10
C LEU A 145 8.49 -0.31 -10.21
N GLY A 146 9.69 -0.50 -10.69
CA GLY A 146 10.66 0.58 -10.91
C GLY A 146 11.61 0.74 -9.72
N LEU A 147 11.67 1.90 -9.10
CA LEU A 147 12.47 2.14 -7.91
C LEU A 147 11.77 1.51 -6.71
N THR A 148 12.32 0.43 -6.20
CA THR A 148 11.79 -0.36 -5.08
C THR A 148 12.67 -0.18 -3.84
N PRO A 149 12.27 0.68 -2.87
CA PRO A 149 13.08 0.98 -1.68
C PRO A 149 13.50 -0.24 -0.88
N GLN A 150 12.65 -1.28 -0.80
CA GLN A 150 12.98 -2.51 -0.11
C GLN A 150 14.15 -3.29 -0.74
N SER A 151 14.52 -2.97 -1.99
CA SER A 151 15.64 -3.59 -2.70
C SER A 151 16.95 -2.80 -2.57
N VAL A 152 17.03 -1.80 -1.69
CA VAL A 152 18.13 -0.83 -1.59
C VAL A 152 19.51 -1.47 -1.54
N HIS A 153 19.68 -2.55 -0.77
CA HIS A 153 20.96 -3.27 -0.67
C HIS A 153 21.28 -4.06 -1.95
N ALA A 154 20.26 -4.68 -2.56
CA ALA A 154 20.47 -5.47 -3.78
C ALA A 154 20.80 -4.59 -4.99
N THR A 155 20.28 -3.35 -5.03
CA THR A 155 20.54 -2.39 -6.11
C THR A 155 21.74 -1.47 -5.85
N GLY A 156 22.31 -1.52 -4.64
CA GLY A 156 23.40 -0.65 -4.22
C GLY A 156 22.98 0.81 -4.08
N GLY A 157 21.77 1.06 -3.57
CA GLY A 157 21.17 2.36 -3.34
C GLY A 157 19.86 2.58 -4.11
N TYR A 158 19.28 3.76 -3.97
CA TYR A 158 18.06 4.16 -4.68
C TYR A 158 18.38 4.49 -6.14
N ARG A 159 18.25 3.49 -7.02
CA ARG A 159 18.57 3.60 -8.44
C ARG A 159 17.32 3.52 -9.30
N VAL A 160 17.20 4.43 -10.27
CA VAL A 160 16.15 4.37 -11.30
C VAL A 160 16.32 3.06 -12.09
N GLN A 161 15.24 2.29 -12.18
CA GLN A 161 15.16 1.04 -12.91
C GLN A 161 14.44 1.23 -14.25
N GLY A 162 14.51 0.20 -15.13
CA GLY A 162 13.79 0.22 -16.41
C GLY A 162 14.34 1.23 -17.42
N LYS A 163 15.65 1.46 -17.41
CA LYS A 163 16.32 2.31 -18.41
C LYS A 163 16.61 1.54 -19.71
N ASP A 164 16.75 0.24 -19.61
CA ASP A 164 17.05 -0.67 -20.70
C ASP A 164 15.91 -1.66 -20.90
N ALA A 165 15.84 -2.31 -22.06
CA ALA A 165 14.73 -3.20 -22.43
C ALA A 165 14.79 -4.59 -21.81
N ASP A 166 15.82 -4.89 -20.98
CA ASP A 166 16.04 -6.21 -20.35
C ASP A 166 15.25 -6.38 -19.02
#